data_0a0a4d1d404fca4cc6e7139a79b0a7ae
#
_entry.id   0a0a4d1d404fca4cc6e7139a79b0a7ae
#
_cell.length_a   1.000
_cell.length_b   1.000
_cell.length_c   1.000
_cell.angle_alpha   90.00
_cell.angle_beta   90.00
_cell.angle_gamma   90.00
#
_symmetry.space_group_name_H-M   'P 1'
#
loop_
_entity.id
_entity.type
_entity.pdbx_description
1 polymer ?
#
loop_
_entity_poly.entity_id
_entity_poly.type
_entity_poly.pdbx_seq_one_letter_code
_entity_poly.pdbx_strand_id
1 'polypeptide(L)'
;MTKLIKQLFASLVLLMTANTCLAGAGGDLTPAVQHDLNPRYISLLEGEALHKQGDVYFFDVNTLEIWAEGFIPGAVFFNVKGWRELLPKNKDAQMVFYCANRLCTASVVAAREVMKLGYTNVLQMPDGIYGWRMSGRPHEVP
;
A
#
# COMPACT_ATOMS: atom_id res chain seq x y z
N MET A 1 -50.96 60.49 2.31
CA MET A 1 -49.59 60.08 1.97
C MET A 1 -48.98 59.07 2.93
N THR A 2 -49.36 58.94 4.16
CA THR A 2 -48.74 58.07 5.15
C THR A 2 -49.04 56.58 5.04
N LYS A 3 -50.19 56.18 4.49
CA LYS A 3 -50.57 54.77 4.33
C LYS A 3 -49.88 54.07 3.15
N LEU A 4 -49.62 54.79 2.08
CA LEU A 4 -49.01 54.27 0.85
C LEU A 4 -47.54 53.96 1.07
N ILE A 5 -46.84 54.82 1.83
CA ILE A 5 -45.43 54.66 2.17
C ILE A 5 -45.21 53.48 3.07
N LYS A 6 -46.13 53.22 4.02
CA LYS A 6 -46.03 52.04 4.91
C LYS A 6 -46.24 50.71 4.19
N GLN A 7 -47.10 50.70 3.16
CA GLN A 7 -47.31 49.46 2.36
C GLN A 7 -46.13 49.19 1.42
N LEU A 8 -45.48 50.22 0.90
CA LEU A 8 -44.24 50.03 0.08
C LEU A 8 -43.07 49.52 0.90
N PHE A 9 -42.94 49.97 2.15
CA PHE A 9 -41.88 49.46 3.05
C PHE A 9 -42.16 48.03 3.50
N ALA A 10 -43.41 47.63 3.73
CA ALA A 10 -43.76 46.26 4.09
C ALA A 10 -43.53 45.29 2.94
N SER A 11 -43.73 45.71 1.70
CA SER A 11 -43.49 44.88 0.50
C SER A 11 -41.97 44.74 0.20
N LEU A 12 -41.18 45.76 0.52
CA LEU A 12 -39.75 45.74 0.28
C LEU A 12 -39.00 44.86 1.29
N VAL A 13 -39.48 44.78 2.54
CA VAL A 13 -38.89 43.91 3.59
C VAL A 13 -39.22 42.44 3.33
N LEU A 14 -40.30 42.09 2.67
CA LEU A 14 -40.70 40.72 2.38
C LEU A 14 -39.93 40.13 1.17
N LEU A 15 -39.30 40.96 0.33
CA LEU A 15 -38.50 40.48 -0.81
C LEU A 15 -37.02 40.22 -0.46
N MET A 16 -36.57 40.56 0.71
CA MET A 16 -35.17 40.36 1.12
C MET A 16 -34.88 39.06 1.94
N THR A 17 -35.89 38.21 2.14
CA THR A 17 -35.70 36.99 2.92
C THR A 17 -35.64 35.68 2.10
N ALA A 18 -35.54 35.77 0.79
CA ALA A 18 -35.53 34.60 -0.10
C ALA A 18 -34.16 34.36 -0.77
N ASN A 19 -33.06 34.81 -0.18
CA ASN A 19 -31.73 34.37 -0.58
C ASN A 19 -31.14 33.48 0.51
N THR A 20 -31.82 32.39 0.88
CA THR A 20 -31.11 31.25 1.43
C THR A 20 -30.35 30.63 0.26
N CYS A 21 -29.10 31.02 0.10
CA CYS A 21 -28.11 30.19 -0.61
C CYS A 21 -28.16 28.80 -0.01
N LEU A 22 -28.85 27.88 -0.68
CA LEU A 22 -28.53 26.45 -0.53
C LEU A 22 -27.19 26.20 -1.23
N ALA A 23 -26.14 26.82 -0.71
CA ALA A 23 -24.78 26.40 -0.97
C ALA A 23 -24.49 25.26 0.00
N GLY A 24 -24.56 24.07 -0.49
CA GLY A 24 -24.19 22.93 0.33
C GLY A 24 -25.06 21.72 0.05
N ALA A 25 -25.19 21.31 -1.20
CA ALA A 25 -25.19 19.89 -1.43
C ALA A 25 -23.80 19.40 -1.01
N GLY A 26 -23.60 19.28 0.30
CA GLY A 26 -22.56 18.48 0.86
C GLY A 26 -22.79 17.08 0.34
N GLY A 27 -22.25 16.80 -0.84
CA GLY A 27 -22.03 15.43 -1.21
C GLY A 27 -21.30 14.81 -0.03
N ASP A 28 -21.84 13.72 0.45
CA ASP A 28 -21.26 12.94 1.52
C ASP A 28 -19.83 12.57 1.08
N LEU A 29 -18.88 13.47 1.39
CA LEU A 29 -17.47 13.19 1.32
C LEU A 29 -17.18 12.23 2.48
N THR A 30 -17.77 11.05 2.42
CA THR A 30 -17.18 9.93 3.12
C THR A 30 -15.76 9.87 2.58
N PRO A 31 -14.73 10.13 3.40
CA PRO A 31 -13.38 9.90 2.96
C PRO A 31 -13.38 8.49 2.42
N ALA A 32 -13.08 8.34 1.12
CA ALA A 32 -12.81 7.01 0.61
C ALA A 32 -11.83 6.42 1.60
N VAL A 33 -12.24 5.35 2.29
CA VAL A 33 -11.36 4.64 3.20
C VAL A 33 -10.22 4.19 2.31
N GLN A 34 -9.19 5.03 2.22
CA GLN A 34 -7.93 4.61 1.68
C GLN A 34 -7.48 3.55 2.67
N HIS A 35 -7.79 2.30 2.35
CA HIS A 35 -7.07 1.22 2.97
C HIS A 35 -5.60 1.52 2.74
N ASP A 36 -4.93 1.92 3.81
CA ASP A 36 -3.51 2.21 3.76
C ASP A 36 -2.82 0.86 3.48
N LEU A 37 -2.64 0.59 2.17
CA LEU A 37 -2.07 -0.67 1.68
C LEU A 37 -0.56 -0.67 1.98
N ASN A 38 -0.22 -0.57 3.26
CA ASN A 38 1.15 -0.71 3.72
C ASN A 38 1.39 -2.14 4.19
N PRO A 39 2.38 -2.83 3.61
CA PRO A 39 2.77 -4.14 4.12
C PRO A 39 3.32 -3.98 5.53
N ARG A 40 3.13 -4.97 6.38
CA ARG A 40 3.78 -5.02 7.70
C ARG A 40 5.29 -5.21 7.51
N TYR A 41 6.06 -4.35 8.14
CA TYR A 41 7.52 -4.47 8.11
C TYR A 41 8.00 -5.51 9.12
N ILE A 42 8.97 -6.32 8.70
CA ILE A 42 9.61 -7.34 9.53
C ILE A 42 11.12 -7.13 9.61
N SER A 43 11.70 -7.57 10.71
CA SER A 43 13.16 -7.58 10.91
C SER A 43 13.79 -8.78 10.22
N LEU A 44 15.14 -8.76 10.10
CA LEU A 44 15.92 -9.92 9.64
C LEU A 44 15.71 -11.16 10.52
N LEU A 45 15.58 -10.98 11.84
CA LEU A 45 15.35 -12.07 12.77
C LEU A 45 13.98 -12.72 12.54
N GLU A 46 12.95 -11.89 12.34
CA GLU A 46 11.61 -12.39 12.02
C GLU A 46 11.58 -13.07 10.64
N GLY A 47 12.22 -12.47 9.65
CA GLY A 47 12.35 -13.06 8.31
C GLY A 47 13.05 -14.43 8.36
N GLU A 48 14.11 -14.58 9.16
CA GLU A 48 14.79 -15.84 9.36
C GLU A 48 13.90 -16.89 10.05
N ALA A 49 13.13 -16.48 11.06
CA ALA A 49 12.21 -17.38 11.74
C ALA A 49 11.12 -17.87 10.76
N LEU A 50 10.56 -17.00 9.94
CA LEU A 50 9.59 -17.36 8.91
C LEU A 50 10.21 -18.28 7.85
N HIS A 51 11.42 -18.00 7.41
CA HIS A 51 12.14 -18.84 6.45
C HIS A 51 12.33 -20.27 6.98
N LYS A 52 12.69 -20.42 8.26
CA LYS A 52 12.85 -21.72 8.92
C LYS A 52 11.54 -22.49 9.07
N GLN A 53 10.39 -21.81 9.15
CA GLN A 53 9.07 -22.45 9.19
C GLN A 53 8.71 -23.13 7.87
N GLY A 54 9.17 -22.58 6.74
CA GLY A 54 9.03 -23.20 5.43
C GLY A 54 7.69 -23.01 4.72
N ASP A 55 6.68 -22.44 5.38
CA ASP A 55 5.34 -22.17 4.78
C ASP A 55 5.17 -20.68 4.46
N VAL A 56 6.19 -20.09 3.87
CA VAL A 56 6.25 -18.66 3.53
C VAL A 56 6.92 -18.48 2.18
N TYR A 57 6.33 -17.67 1.33
CA TYR A 57 6.92 -17.29 0.04
C TYR A 57 7.84 -16.08 0.23
N PHE A 58 9.09 -16.20 -0.22
CA PHE A 58 10.02 -15.07 -0.30
C PHE A 58 10.11 -14.60 -1.75
N PHE A 59 9.85 -13.31 -1.97
CA PHE A 59 9.89 -12.68 -3.29
C PHE A 59 11.01 -11.65 -3.35
N ASP A 60 11.98 -11.92 -4.21
CA ASP A 60 13.10 -11.03 -4.49
C ASP A 60 12.71 -10.05 -5.60
N VAL A 61 12.68 -8.75 -5.28
CA VAL A 61 12.29 -7.69 -6.22
C VAL A 61 13.51 -6.92 -6.74
N ASN A 62 14.70 -7.49 -6.58
CA ASN A 62 15.94 -6.90 -7.07
C ASN A 62 16.04 -6.94 -8.60
N THR A 63 17.04 -6.25 -9.12
CA THR A 63 17.47 -6.44 -10.51
C THR A 63 18.15 -7.80 -10.68
N LEU A 64 18.30 -8.24 -11.92
CA LEU A 64 18.95 -9.51 -12.23
C LEU A 64 20.42 -9.53 -11.76
N GLU A 65 21.10 -8.38 -11.80
CA GLU A 65 22.47 -8.24 -11.34
C GLU A 65 22.60 -8.51 -9.84
N ILE A 66 21.71 -7.92 -9.03
CA ILE A 66 21.72 -8.13 -7.56
C ILE A 66 21.28 -9.55 -7.22
N TRP A 67 20.29 -10.09 -7.93
CA TRP A 67 19.89 -11.49 -7.80
C TRP A 67 21.06 -12.44 -8.05
N ALA A 68 21.88 -12.19 -9.07
CA ALA A 68 23.04 -12.99 -9.41
C ALA A 68 24.14 -12.97 -8.33
N GLU A 69 24.19 -11.91 -7.52
CA GLU A 69 25.09 -11.85 -6.35
C GLU A 69 24.67 -12.75 -5.19
N GLY A 70 23.41 -13.11 -5.13
CA GLY A 70 22.84 -13.99 -4.12
C GLY A 70 21.45 -13.58 -3.63
N PHE A 71 20.63 -14.57 -3.32
CA PHE A 71 19.25 -14.42 -2.88
C PHE A 71 18.97 -15.33 -1.65
N ILE A 72 17.88 -15.07 -0.93
CA ILE A 72 17.45 -15.92 0.20
C ILE A 72 17.09 -17.31 -0.35
N PRO A 73 17.55 -18.41 0.27
CA PRO A 73 17.29 -19.75 -0.22
C PRO A 73 15.81 -20.01 -0.47
N GLY A 74 15.48 -20.53 -1.65
CA GLY A 74 14.10 -20.81 -2.05
C GLY A 74 13.28 -19.56 -2.42
N ALA A 75 13.86 -18.38 -2.45
CA ALA A 75 13.17 -17.18 -2.90
C ALA A 75 12.86 -17.23 -4.40
N VAL A 76 11.77 -16.57 -4.79
CA VAL A 76 11.33 -16.45 -6.17
C VAL A 76 11.75 -15.11 -6.72
N PHE A 77 12.43 -15.08 -7.86
CA PHE A 77 12.75 -13.85 -8.58
C PHE A 77 11.47 -13.21 -9.12
N PHE A 78 11.10 -12.04 -8.57
CA PHE A 78 9.81 -11.44 -8.79
C PHE A 78 9.83 -10.28 -9.81
N ASN A 79 11.00 -9.76 -10.15
CA ASN A 79 11.14 -8.63 -11.06
C ASN A 79 11.05 -9.08 -12.54
N VAL A 80 9.90 -9.64 -12.92
CA VAL A 80 9.59 -10.16 -14.27
C VAL A 80 8.24 -9.65 -14.77
N LYS A 81 8.04 -9.61 -16.09
CA LYS A 81 6.78 -9.14 -16.68
C LYS A 81 5.55 -9.93 -16.23
N GLY A 82 5.67 -11.24 -16.09
CA GLY A 82 4.59 -12.16 -15.68
C GLY A 82 4.49 -12.38 -14.17
N TRP A 83 4.97 -11.48 -13.32
CA TRP A 83 5.05 -11.65 -11.88
C TRP A 83 3.75 -12.12 -11.21
N ARG A 84 2.58 -11.78 -11.78
CA ARG A 84 1.28 -12.20 -11.22
C ARG A 84 1.10 -13.71 -11.24
N GLU A 85 1.70 -14.40 -12.17
CA GLU A 85 1.64 -15.86 -12.32
C GLU A 85 2.48 -16.58 -11.26
N LEU A 86 3.42 -15.86 -10.62
CA LEU A 86 4.26 -16.38 -9.54
C LEU A 86 3.54 -16.38 -8.19
N LEU A 87 2.40 -15.69 -8.07
CA LEU A 87 1.68 -15.56 -6.82
C LEU A 87 0.92 -16.86 -6.48
N PRO A 88 0.88 -17.23 -5.19
CA PRO A 88 0.08 -18.38 -4.75
C PRO A 88 -1.41 -18.13 -5.00
N LYS A 89 -2.18 -19.19 -5.24
CA LYS A 89 -3.64 -19.09 -5.42
C LYS A 89 -4.36 -18.68 -4.12
N ASN A 90 -3.84 -19.12 -2.98
CA ASN A 90 -4.36 -18.75 -1.67
C ASN A 90 -4.05 -17.29 -1.36
N LYS A 91 -5.09 -16.47 -1.19
CA LYS A 91 -4.94 -15.03 -0.87
C LYS A 91 -4.46 -14.74 0.54
N ASP A 92 -4.53 -15.71 1.43
CA ASP A 92 -4.04 -15.62 2.81
C ASP A 92 -2.63 -16.19 2.97
N ALA A 93 -2.00 -16.67 1.88
CA ALA A 93 -0.64 -17.15 1.91
C ALA A 93 0.31 -16.07 2.42
N GLN A 94 1.21 -16.46 3.32
CA GLN A 94 2.19 -15.55 3.88
C GLN A 94 3.32 -15.28 2.90
N MET A 95 3.59 -14.02 2.64
CA MET A 95 4.57 -13.58 1.65
C MET A 95 5.48 -12.50 2.22
N VAL A 96 6.76 -12.62 1.97
CA VAL A 96 7.78 -11.63 2.33
C VAL A 96 8.39 -11.07 1.05
N PHE A 97 8.25 -9.77 0.86
CA PHE A 97 8.90 -9.04 -0.23
C PHE A 97 10.17 -8.36 0.28
N TYR A 98 11.25 -8.48 -0.47
CA TYR A 98 12.50 -7.80 -0.16
C TYR A 98 13.20 -7.31 -1.43
N CYS A 99 14.07 -6.35 -1.29
CA CYS A 99 14.99 -5.91 -2.35
C CYS A 99 16.42 -5.77 -1.80
N ALA A 100 17.20 -4.79 -2.24
CA ALA A 100 18.61 -4.70 -1.86
C ALA A 100 18.80 -4.32 -0.38
N ASN A 101 18.21 -3.21 0.06
CA ASN A 101 18.40 -2.60 1.37
C ASN A 101 17.28 -1.60 1.69
N ARG A 102 17.40 -0.88 2.81
CA ARG A 102 16.41 0.11 3.29
C ARG A 102 16.18 1.31 2.36
N LEU A 103 17.08 1.58 1.44
CA LEU A 103 16.94 2.68 0.47
C LEU A 103 16.16 2.24 -0.79
N CYS A 104 16.01 0.94 -0.99
CA CYS A 104 15.29 0.39 -2.12
C CYS A 104 13.78 0.34 -1.84
N THR A 105 12.98 0.98 -2.66
CA THR A 105 11.52 1.03 -2.51
C THR A 105 10.77 -0.01 -3.34
N ALA A 106 11.46 -0.75 -4.21
CA ALA A 106 10.83 -1.69 -5.14
C ALA A 106 10.00 -2.78 -4.43
N SER A 107 10.49 -3.31 -3.31
CA SER A 107 9.76 -4.33 -2.53
C SER A 107 8.49 -3.80 -1.89
N VAL A 108 8.47 -2.55 -1.42
CA VAL A 108 7.25 -1.91 -0.90
C VAL A 108 6.22 -1.70 -2.01
N VAL A 109 6.68 -1.25 -3.18
CA VAL A 109 5.80 -1.07 -4.35
C VAL A 109 5.20 -2.40 -4.78
N ALA A 110 6.01 -3.45 -4.92
CA ALA A 110 5.54 -4.78 -5.27
C ALA A 110 4.53 -5.33 -4.25
N ALA A 111 4.84 -5.21 -2.95
CA ALA A 111 3.95 -5.64 -1.88
C ALA A 111 2.58 -4.94 -1.95
N ARG A 112 2.56 -3.62 -2.17
CA ARG A 112 1.31 -2.86 -2.33
C ARG A 112 0.51 -3.31 -3.54
N GLU A 113 1.16 -3.56 -4.68
CA GLU A 113 0.47 -4.06 -5.88
C GLU A 113 -0.16 -5.43 -5.63
N VAL A 114 0.52 -6.29 -4.89
CA VAL A 114 -0.01 -7.61 -4.50
C VAL A 114 -1.18 -7.47 -3.53
N MET A 115 -1.11 -6.55 -2.56
CA MET A 115 -2.23 -6.26 -1.65
C MET A 115 -3.46 -5.74 -2.39
N LYS A 116 -3.31 -4.94 -3.45
CA LYS A 116 -4.42 -4.49 -4.31
C LYS A 116 -5.13 -5.67 -5.00
N LEU A 117 -4.45 -6.79 -5.18
CA LEU A 117 -5.04 -8.02 -5.73
C LEU A 117 -5.79 -8.86 -4.68
N GLY A 118 -5.91 -8.37 -3.44
CA GLY A 118 -6.66 -9.01 -2.36
C GLY A 118 -5.84 -9.98 -1.50
N TYR A 119 -4.50 -9.95 -1.58
CA TYR A 119 -3.67 -10.73 -0.65
C TYR A 119 -3.60 -10.02 0.71
N THR A 120 -3.83 -10.79 1.78
CA THR A 120 -4.04 -10.26 3.14
C THR A 120 -2.83 -10.39 4.04
N ASN A 121 -1.90 -11.31 3.74
CA ASN A 121 -0.74 -11.62 4.59
C ASN A 121 0.57 -11.26 3.88
N VAL A 122 0.74 -9.97 3.59
CA VAL A 122 1.87 -9.42 2.84
C VAL A 122 2.82 -8.69 3.78
N LEU A 123 4.05 -9.12 3.83
CA LEU A 123 5.13 -8.61 4.65
C LEU A 123 6.23 -7.99 3.79
N GLN A 124 6.98 -7.06 4.34
CA GLN A 124 8.14 -6.47 3.69
C GLN A 124 9.34 -6.47 4.65
N MET A 125 10.49 -6.92 4.17
CA MET A 125 11.75 -6.94 4.92
C MET A 125 12.69 -5.83 4.42
N PRO A 126 12.74 -4.68 5.11
CA PRO A 126 13.45 -3.49 4.63
C PRO A 126 14.96 -3.68 4.49
N ASP A 127 15.57 -4.47 5.39
CA ASP A 127 17.02 -4.68 5.37
C ASP A 127 17.49 -5.42 4.10
N GLY A 128 16.59 -6.13 3.45
CA GLY A 128 16.80 -6.73 2.15
C GLY A 128 17.92 -7.77 2.10
N ILE A 129 18.37 -8.09 0.89
CA ILE A 129 19.40 -9.13 0.69
C ILE A 129 20.77 -8.72 1.25
N TYR A 130 21.10 -7.44 1.23
CA TYR A 130 22.38 -7.00 1.77
C TYR A 130 22.42 -7.16 3.30
N GLY A 131 21.36 -6.73 4.01
CA GLY A 131 21.26 -6.97 5.46
C GLY A 131 21.26 -8.45 5.80
N TRP A 132 20.57 -9.27 5.02
CA TRP A 132 20.52 -10.70 5.19
C TRP A 132 21.91 -11.34 5.08
N ARG A 133 22.64 -11.08 4.00
CA ARG A 133 23.99 -11.60 3.75
C ARG A 133 25.03 -11.07 4.75
N MET A 134 25.03 -9.76 5.02
CA MET A 134 25.98 -9.12 5.96
C MET A 134 25.83 -9.63 7.39
N SER A 135 24.65 -10.11 7.76
CA SER A 135 24.42 -10.72 9.07
C SER A 135 24.76 -12.21 9.14
N GLY A 136 25.43 -12.76 8.10
CA GLY A 136 25.89 -14.14 8.05
C GLY A 136 24.83 -15.19 7.78
N ARG A 137 23.63 -14.77 7.30
CA ARG A 137 22.55 -15.69 6.96
C ARG A 137 22.81 -16.39 5.63
N PRO A 138 22.31 -17.64 5.47
CA PRO A 138 22.53 -18.41 4.25
C PRO A 138 21.90 -17.71 3.03
N HIS A 139 22.57 -17.80 1.90
CA HIS A 139 22.06 -17.33 0.61
C HIS A 139 22.49 -18.30 -0.48
N GLU A 140 21.77 -18.28 -1.58
CA GLU A 140 22.06 -19.05 -2.80
C GLU A 140 22.45 -18.08 -3.90
N VAL A 141 23.15 -18.59 -4.90
CA VAL A 141 23.46 -17.94 -6.19
C VAL A 141 22.85 -18.78 -7.30
N PRO A 142 22.48 -18.16 -8.45
CA PRO A 142 21.91 -18.88 -9.60
C PRO A 142 22.86 -19.93 -10.17
#